data_c054308a8b52bd3e8e18b64546f37c50
#
_entry.id   c054308a8b52bd3e8e18b64546f37c50
#
_cell.length_a   1.000
_cell.length_b   1.000
_cell.length_c   1.000
_cell.angle_alpha   90.00
_cell.angle_beta   90.00
_cell.angle_gamma   90.00
#
_symmetry.space_group_name_H-M   'P 1'
#
loop_
_entity.id
_entity.type
_entity.pdbx_description
1 polymer ?
#
loop_
_entity_poly.entity_id
_entity_poly.type
_entity_poly.pdbx_seq_one_letter_code
_entity_poly.pdbx_strand_id
1 'polypeptide(L)'
;MIRPKLIDHIVLRINLYRELIDFYCDVLGCTLERETSDEVGLTQLRAGDSLIDIVNVDGELGKVGGPSPGEKGNNVDHFCLQIEPVGEEALKAYLLENSVEVEEFQDRYGAQGLGRSIYLKDIAGNTVELRNVI
;
A
#
# COMPACT_ATOMS: atom_id res chain seq x y z
N MET A 1 25.01 14.43 11.28
CA MET A 1 24.35 13.42 12.14
C MET A 1 22.96 13.15 11.61
N ILE A 2 22.64 11.88 11.38
CA ILE A 2 21.34 11.48 10.82
C ILE A 2 20.30 11.39 11.95
N ARG A 3 19.13 11.99 11.75
CA ARG A 3 17.99 11.94 12.68
C ARG A 3 16.70 11.72 11.86
N PRO A 4 16.29 10.47 11.65
CA PRO A 4 15.08 10.19 10.87
C PRO A 4 13.84 10.85 11.51
N LYS A 5 12.96 11.38 10.68
CA LYS A 5 11.70 11.98 11.11
C LYS A 5 10.51 11.07 10.83
N LEU A 6 10.42 10.60 9.59
CA LEU A 6 9.31 9.77 9.12
C LEU A 6 9.74 9.00 7.88
N ILE A 7 8.90 8.08 7.45
CA ILE A 7 9.05 7.43 6.16
C ILE A 7 8.31 8.29 5.12
N ASP A 8 9.06 8.81 4.14
CA ASP A 8 8.53 9.71 3.11
C ASP A 8 7.65 8.96 2.10
N HIS A 9 8.18 7.86 1.55
CA HIS A 9 7.45 7.05 0.57
C HIS A 9 7.97 5.62 0.56
N ILE A 10 7.17 4.71 0.01
CA ILE A 10 7.56 3.35 -0.32
C ILE A 10 7.35 3.13 -1.81
N VAL A 11 8.06 2.16 -2.37
CA VAL A 11 7.97 1.84 -3.80
C VAL A 11 7.60 0.36 -3.95
N LEU A 12 6.51 0.10 -4.65
CA LEU A 12 6.03 -1.24 -4.95
C LEU A 12 6.21 -1.53 -6.44
N ARG A 13 6.87 -2.63 -6.77
CA ARG A 13 7.07 -3.09 -8.13
C ARG A 13 5.98 -4.09 -8.49
N ILE A 14 5.44 -4.04 -9.71
CA ILE A 14 4.33 -4.88 -10.12
C ILE A 14 4.24 -5.01 -11.64
N ASN A 15 3.75 -6.13 -12.13
CA ASN A 15 3.38 -6.32 -13.54
C ASN A 15 1.93 -5.89 -13.83
N LEU A 16 1.03 -5.95 -12.83
CA LEU A 16 -0.36 -5.50 -12.93
C LEU A 16 -0.45 -4.01 -12.56
N TYR A 17 0.24 -3.18 -13.33
CA TYR A 17 0.51 -1.78 -13.00
C TYR A 17 -0.75 -0.93 -12.82
N ARG A 18 -1.63 -0.92 -13.84
CA ARG A 18 -2.86 -0.12 -13.80
C ARG A 18 -3.84 -0.61 -12.75
N GLU A 19 -4.00 -1.92 -12.63
CA GLU A 19 -4.91 -2.54 -11.66
C GLU A 19 -4.49 -2.23 -10.22
N LEU A 20 -3.18 -2.19 -9.94
CA LEU A 20 -2.69 -1.84 -8.62
C LEU A 20 -2.92 -0.37 -8.30
N ILE A 21 -2.69 0.52 -9.26
CA ILE A 21 -3.00 1.96 -9.11
C ILE A 21 -4.49 2.14 -8.79
N ASP A 22 -5.37 1.49 -9.56
CA ASP A 22 -6.81 1.59 -9.36
C ASP A 22 -7.21 1.10 -7.97
N PHE A 23 -6.62 0.00 -7.51
CA PHE A 23 -6.89 -0.52 -6.17
C PHE A 23 -6.54 0.50 -5.07
N TYR A 24 -5.34 1.07 -5.11
CA TYR A 24 -4.92 2.04 -4.09
C TYR A 24 -5.73 3.33 -4.15
N CYS A 25 -6.17 3.75 -5.32
CA CYS A 25 -7.00 4.95 -5.46
C CYS A 25 -8.47 4.67 -5.11
N ASP A 26 -9.07 3.66 -5.71
CA ASP A 26 -10.51 3.42 -5.61
C ASP A 26 -10.91 2.75 -4.30
N VAL A 27 -10.08 1.86 -3.75
CA VAL A 27 -10.39 1.12 -2.53
C VAL A 27 -9.75 1.77 -1.31
N LEU A 28 -8.44 2.08 -1.37
CA LEU A 28 -7.71 2.61 -0.21
C LEU A 28 -7.69 4.13 -0.10
N GLY A 29 -8.31 4.84 -1.04
CA GLY A 29 -8.50 6.27 -0.94
C GLY A 29 -7.27 7.12 -1.25
N CYS A 30 -6.25 6.55 -1.88
CA CYS A 30 -5.11 7.32 -2.37
C CYS A 30 -5.53 8.21 -3.55
N THR A 31 -4.76 9.26 -3.80
CA THR A 31 -4.98 10.14 -4.96
C THR A 31 -3.73 10.21 -5.82
N LEU A 32 -3.94 10.44 -7.12
CA LEU A 32 -2.81 10.57 -8.05
C LEU A 32 -2.01 11.83 -7.71
N GLU A 33 -0.71 11.68 -7.44
CA GLU A 33 0.21 12.79 -7.23
C GLU A 33 0.95 13.14 -8.52
N ARG A 34 1.54 12.14 -9.17
CA ARG A 34 2.33 12.34 -10.38
C ARG A 34 2.45 11.05 -11.18
N GLU A 35 2.45 11.15 -12.49
CA GLU A 35 2.78 10.05 -13.40
C GLU A 35 3.93 10.43 -14.30
N THR A 36 4.80 9.47 -14.59
CA THR A 36 5.77 9.57 -15.67
C THR A 36 5.18 8.97 -16.96
N SER A 37 5.96 8.94 -18.05
CA SER A 37 5.55 8.22 -19.24
C SER A 37 5.42 6.71 -18.98
N ASP A 38 4.62 6.02 -19.79
CA ASP A 38 4.48 4.56 -19.69
C ASP A 38 5.82 3.85 -19.87
N GLU A 39 6.71 4.42 -20.67
CA GLU A 39 8.05 3.86 -20.91
C GLU A 39 8.89 3.84 -19.64
N VAL A 40 8.84 4.92 -18.85
CA VAL A 40 9.53 4.99 -17.55
C VAL A 40 8.82 4.11 -16.53
N GLY A 41 7.49 4.17 -16.47
CA GLY A 41 6.65 3.28 -15.68
C GLY A 41 6.64 3.56 -14.19
N LEU A 42 6.48 4.83 -13.80
CA LEU A 42 6.34 5.25 -12.41
C LEU A 42 5.05 6.05 -12.21
N THR A 43 4.26 5.67 -11.23
CA THR A 43 3.11 6.46 -10.76
C THR A 43 3.26 6.68 -9.26
N GLN A 44 3.11 7.92 -8.82
CA GLN A 44 3.21 8.30 -7.41
C GLN A 44 1.82 8.63 -6.89
N LEU A 45 1.42 7.97 -5.81
CA LEU A 45 0.10 8.12 -5.19
C LEU A 45 0.24 8.78 -3.82
N ARG A 46 -0.63 9.73 -3.55
CA ARG A 46 -0.70 10.42 -2.25
C ARG A 46 -1.50 9.57 -1.27
N ALA A 47 -0.87 9.24 -0.14
CA ALA A 47 -1.48 8.53 0.99
C ALA A 47 -1.26 9.37 2.25
N GLY A 48 -2.14 10.36 2.50
CA GLY A 48 -1.95 11.32 3.58
C GLY A 48 -0.67 12.14 3.38
N ASP A 49 0.24 12.10 4.32
CA ASP A 49 1.51 12.83 4.28
C ASP A 49 2.64 12.04 3.59
N SER A 50 2.36 10.83 3.15
CA SER A 50 3.33 9.94 2.50
C SER A 50 2.94 9.64 1.06
N LEU A 51 3.87 9.08 0.29
CA LEU A 51 3.58 8.57 -1.05
C LEU A 51 3.72 7.05 -1.09
N ILE A 52 2.87 6.44 -1.91
CA ILE A 52 3.04 5.06 -2.37
C ILE A 52 3.33 5.14 -3.86
N ASP A 53 4.54 4.75 -4.24
CA ASP A 53 4.98 4.76 -5.62
C ASP A 53 4.76 3.37 -6.23
N ILE A 54 4.20 3.32 -7.42
CA ILE A 54 3.97 2.09 -8.16
C ILE A 54 4.89 2.09 -9.37
N VAL A 55 5.71 1.05 -9.50
CA VAL A 55 6.66 0.90 -10.60
C VAL A 55 6.29 -0.33 -11.42
N ASN A 56 6.11 -0.11 -12.72
CA ASN A 56 5.89 -1.19 -13.68
C ASN A 56 7.21 -1.94 -13.91
N VAL A 57 7.23 -3.24 -13.60
CA VAL A 57 8.46 -4.06 -13.77
C VAL A 57 8.92 -4.11 -15.23
N ASP A 58 8.02 -3.88 -16.18
CA ASP A 58 8.33 -3.88 -17.61
C ASP A 58 8.78 -2.50 -18.13
N GLY A 59 8.68 -1.46 -17.30
CA GLY A 59 9.17 -0.11 -17.62
C GLY A 59 10.67 0.02 -17.35
N GLU A 60 11.25 1.15 -17.78
CA GLU A 60 12.70 1.39 -17.63
C GLU A 60 13.17 1.29 -16.18
N LEU A 61 12.42 1.88 -15.25
CA LEU A 61 12.76 1.84 -13.82
C LEU A 61 12.59 0.43 -13.25
N GLY A 62 11.53 -0.26 -13.64
CA GLY A 62 11.21 -1.58 -13.10
C GLY A 62 12.19 -2.67 -13.51
N LYS A 63 12.72 -2.60 -14.72
CA LYS A 63 13.67 -3.60 -15.24
C LYS A 63 14.94 -3.72 -14.41
N VAL A 64 15.36 -2.64 -13.78
CA VAL A 64 16.57 -2.62 -12.95
C VAL A 64 16.43 -3.53 -11.73
N GLY A 65 15.22 -3.71 -11.23
CA GLY A 65 14.95 -4.50 -10.03
C GLY A 65 14.91 -6.02 -10.23
N GLY A 66 15.07 -6.51 -11.47
CA GLY A 66 15.04 -7.94 -11.75
C GLY A 66 13.63 -8.51 -11.89
N PRO A 67 13.42 -9.82 -11.59
CA PRO A 67 12.13 -10.48 -11.78
C PRO A 67 10.98 -9.80 -11.02
N SER A 68 9.76 -9.96 -11.55
CA SER A 68 8.54 -9.44 -10.91
C SER A 68 8.33 -10.08 -9.54
N PRO A 69 7.88 -9.31 -8.53
CA PRO A 69 7.51 -9.88 -7.23
C PRO A 69 6.36 -10.89 -7.34
N GLY A 70 6.32 -11.83 -6.42
CA GLY A 70 5.29 -12.84 -6.35
C GLY A 70 5.34 -13.59 -5.03
N GLU A 71 4.69 -14.75 -4.95
CA GLU A 71 4.60 -15.53 -3.71
C GLU A 71 5.97 -15.88 -3.10
N LYS A 72 6.97 -16.05 -3.92
CA LYS A 72 8.33 -16.42 -3.49
C LYS A 72 9.27 -15.24 -3.34
N GLY A 73 8.79 -14.05 -3.57
CA GLY A 73 9.60 -12.82 -3.49
C GLY A 73 8.70 -11.61 -3.49
N ASN A 74 8.10 -11.31 -2.34
CA ASN A 74 7.23 -10.15 -2.17
C ASN A 74 8.03 -8.86 -2.20
N ASN A 75 7.36 -7.73 -2.49
CA ASN A 75 7.96 -6.40 -2.37
C ASN A 75 8.43 -6.13 -0.94
N VAL A 76 7.55 -6.40 0.02
CA VAL A 76 7.77 -6.19 1.45
C VAL A 76 7.02 -7.28 2.21
N ASP A 77 7.35 -7.49 3.49
CA ASP A 77 6.52 -8.33 4.35
C ASP A 77 5.12 -7.71 4.48
N HIS A 78 5.06 -6.49 4.95
CA HIS A 78 3.85 -5.65 4.97
C HIS A 78 4.25 -4.22 5.27
N PHE A 79 3.33 -3.30 5.08
CA PHE A 79 3.44 -1.93 5.57
C PHE A 79 2.10 -1.50 6.15
N CYS A 80 2.15 -0.50 7.03
CA CYS A 80 0.97 -0.04 7.74
C CYS A 80 0.62 1.38 7.35
N LEU A 81 -0.67 1.60 7.07
CA LEU A 81 -1.24 2.93 6.87
C LEU A 81 -2.07 3.30 8.10
N GLN A 82 -1.81 4.47 8.66
CA GLN A 82 -2.73 5.09 9.61
C GLN A 82 -3.85 5.75 8.82
N ILE A 83 -5.08 5.50 9.21
CA ILE A 83 -6.26 6.03 8.54
C ILE A 83 -7.08 6.91 9.49
N GLU A 84 -7.91 7.78 8.92
CA GLU A 84 -8.92 8.51 9.70
C GLU A 84 -9.78 7.49 10.44
N PRO A 85 -10.14 7.77 11.71
CA PRO A 85 -10.88 6.80 12.51
C PRO A 85 -12.19 6.35 11.88
N VAL A 86 -12.36 5.05 11.81
CA VAL A 86 -13.57 4.39 11.30
C VAL A 86 -13.85 3.16 12.15
N GLY A 87 -15.13 2.81 12.34
CA GLY A 87 -15.52 1.63 13.11
C GLY A 87 -15.03 0.34 12.47
N GLU A 88 -14.61 -0.62 13.30
CA GLU A 88 -14.04 -1.90 12.82
C GLU A 88 -15.00 -2.65 11.91
N GLU A 89 -16.26 -2.78 12.32
CA GLU A 89 -17.25 -3.50 11.53
C GLU A 89 -17.56 -2.78 10.19
N ALA A 90 -17.63 -1.45 10.21
CA ALA A 90 -17.87 -0.67 9.01
C ALA A 90 -16.70 -0.79 8.02
N LEU A 91 -15.46 -0.73 8.52
CA LEU A 91 -14.28 -0.89 7.66
C LEU A 91 -14.21 -2.29 7.07
N LYS A 92 -14.43 -3.30 7.89
CA LYS A 92 -14.42 -4.69 7.42
C LYS A 92 -15.49 -4.92 6.34
N ALA A 93 -16.71 -4.43 6.57
CA ALA A 93 -17.80 -4.53 5.59
C ALA A 93 -17.44 -3.83 4.27
N TYR A 94 -16.88 -2.63 4.35
CA TYR A 94 -16.44 -1.88 3.17
C TYR A 94 -15.40 -2.67 2.36
N LEU A 95 -14.40 -3.23 3.02
CA LEU A 95 -13.35 -3.99 2.35
C LEU A 95 -13.92 -5.26 1.69
N LEU A 96 -14.79 -5.98 2.39
CA LEU A 96 -15.43 -7.18 1.85
C LEU A 96 -16.35 -6.84 0.65
N GLU A 97 -17.08 -5.73 0.69
CA GLU A 97 -17.90 -5.27 -0.43
C GLU A 97 -17.07 -4.93 -1.67
N ASN A 98 -15.81 -4.54 -1.47
CA ASN A 98 -14.87 -4.28 -2.56
C ASN A 98 -14.04 -5.52 -2.93
N SER A 99 -14.46 -6.70 -2.49
CA SER A 99 -13.82 -7.99 -2.78
C SER A 99 -12.38 -8.07 -2.30
N VAL A 100 -12.07 -7.38 -1.20
CA VAL A 100 -10.73 -7.40 -0.60
C VAL A 100 -10.62 -8.55 0.38
N GLU A 101 -9.56 -9.33 0.27
CA GLU A 101 -9.21 -10.38 1.22
C GLU A 101 -8.70 -9.73 2.51
N VAL A 102 -9.36 -10.00 3.64
CA VAL A 102 -9.00 -9.41 4.93
C VAL A 102 -8.90 -10.47 6.02
N GLU A 103 -8.11 -10.18 7.04
CA GLU A 103 -8.07 -10.96 8.28
C GLU A 103 -8.95 -10.30 9.35
N GLU A 104 -8.94 -10.83 10.56
CA GLU A 104 -9.68 -10.24 11.68
C GLU A 104 -8.86 -9.10 12.31
N PHE A 105 -9.55 -8.12 12.91
CA PHE A 105 -8.89 -7.10 13.71
C PHE A 105 -8.18 -7.73 14.89
N GLN A 106 -7.00 -7.21 15.21
CA GLN A 106 -6.19 -7.65 16.35
C GLN A 106 -5.46 -6.48 16.98
N ASP A 107 -5.05 -6.65 18.23
CA ASP A 107 -4.17 -5.71 18.90
C ASP A 107 -2.75 -5.86 18.35
N ARG A 108 -2.16 -4.75 17.91
CA ARG A 108 -0.78 -4.73 17.42
C ARG A 108 -0.07 -3.47 17.87
N TYR A 109 1.22 -3.56 18.06
CA TYR A 109 2.04 -2.41 18.42
C TYR A 109 2.49 -1.68 17.15
N GLY A 110 2.46 -0.35 17.20
CA GLY A 110 2.88 0.49 16.08
C GLY A 110 3.52 1.78 16.58
N ALA A 111 3.70 2.74 15.68
CA ALA A 111 4.40 3.98 15.98
C ALA A 111 3.77 4.81 17.09
N GLN A 112 2.45 4.68 17.32
CA GLN A 112 1.72 5.38 18.38
C GLN A 112 1.39 4.45 19.57
N GLY A 113 2.02 3.26 19.63
CA GLY A 113 1.80 2.30 20.68
C GLY A 113 0.84 1.18 20.28
N LEU A 114 0.26 0.52 21.27
CA LEU A 114 -0.68 -0.56 21.05
C LEU A 114 -2.00 -0.01 20.48
N GLY A 115 -2.53 -0.67 19.47
CA GLY A 115 -3.80 -0.30 18.86
C GLY A 115 -4.37 -1.44 18.03
N ARG A 116 -5.60 -1.23 17.56
CA ARG A 116 -6.32 -2.21 16.75
C ARG A 116 -5.96 -2.04 15.29
N SER A 117 -5.72 -3.13 14.59
CA SER A 117 -5.42 -3.10 13.16
C SER A 117 -5.95 -4.32 12.44
N ILE A 118 -6.08 -4.20 11.13
CA ILE A 118 -6.53 -5.27 10.24
C ILE A 118 -5.53 -5.43 9.10
N TYR A 119 -5.22 -6.67 8.74
CA TYR A 119 -4.44 -6.99 7.54
C TYR A 119 -5.35 -7.25 6.37
N LEU A 120 -4.95 -6.74 5.21
CA LEU A 120 -5.60 -7.02 3.93
C LEU A 120 -4.56 -7.34 2.86
N LYS A 121 -5.02 -7.90 1.76
CA LYS A 121 -4.18 -8.10 0.58
C LYS A 121 -4.58 -7.12 -0.51
N ASP A 122 -3.58 -6.49 -1.13
CA ASP A 122 -3.84 -5.80 -2.39
C ASP A 122 -3.93 -6.82 -3.54
N ILE A 123 -4.21 -6.35 -4.75
CA ILE A 123 -4.41 -7.25 -5.90
C ILE A 123 -3.13 -7.98 -6.33
N ALA A 124 -1.97 -7.50 -5.91
CA ALA A 124 -0.68 -8.12 -6.19
C ALA A 124 -0.26 -9.12 -5.10
N GLY A 125 -1.04 -9.24 -4.03
CA GLY A 125 -0.74 -10.08 -2.90
C GLY A 125 0.15 -9.44 -1.84
N ASN A 126 0.41 -8.13 -1.92
CA ASN A 126 1.11 -7.42 -0.85
C ASN A 126 0.19 -7.31 0.37
N THR A 127 0.75 -7.53 1.55
CA THR A 127 0.01 -7.34 2.80
C THR A 127 0.05 -5.88 3.21
N VAL A 128 -1.12 -5.31 3.48
CA VAL A 128 -1.27 -3.94 3.98
C VAL A 128 -1.96 -4.03 5.34
N GLU A 129 -1.42 -3.33 6.31
CA GLU A 129 -2.05 -3.17 7.62
C GLU A 129 -2.72 -1.80 7.67
N LEU A 130 -3.99 -1.76 8.12
CA LEU A 130 -4.71 -0.50 8.36
C LEU A 130 -4.97 -0.36 9.85
N ARG A 131 -4.70 0.83 10.38
CA ARG A 131 -5.01 1.15 11.76
C ARG A 131 -5.48 2.59 11.89
N ASN A 132 -6.45 2.80 12.76
CA ASN A 132 -6.93 4.14 13.03
C ASN A 132 -5.82 4.96 13.70
N VAL A 133 -5.70 6.23 13.29
CA VAL A 133 -4.86 7.17 14.02
C VAL A 133 -5.42 7.37 15.42
N ILE A 134 -4.56 7.51 16.40
CA ILE A 134 -4.96 7.71 17.80
C ILE A 134 -5.24 9.19 18.05
#